data_2f8df633dacefe6ce4c7b8068626f044
#
_entry.id   2f8df633dacefe6ce4c7b8068626f044
#
_cell.length_a   1.000
_cell.length_b   1.000
_cell.length_c   1.000
_cell.angle_alpha   90.00
_cell.angle_beta   90.00
_cell.angle_gamma   90.00
#
_symmetry.space_group_name_H-M   'P 1'
#
loop_
_entity.id
_entity.type
_entity.pdbx_description
1 polymer ?
#
loop_
_entity_poly.entity_id
_entity_poly.type
_entity_poly.pdbx_seq_one_letter_code
_entity_poly.pdbx_strand_id
1 'polypeptide(L)'
;MNKMKIDYDYNGLSYSIESNDKNLRAALFNNKAGFFIKSFFNQSKYDGLFVNENNFYKILDSINSNNNPSRIMNFGYKIVVEGDFKENFLMPKNFNSLVYYTEKPTELLLDFDVRKCFDFRSFGRYYFFSEENYNDRKVLVLKFEKRTNSIEDPSHELKEYEFFIAIIGEFNYEFLNQWVEKKYEFDKLRNSDFIRYVFRALKLFGTKVVISCSTIKEKAIREANFLFSSFNDIEEVERKRFAKFLESLDFSFIKEDAQKIVFINCANSVFALTLQNSILAGFPWFFQNWTRDELISLKTYEILKNYELEKKILIKNLALCKGSKIRISNENQREIFEPVGILFLRLKEFLKQTKNKNGFFDSNKFSILKEKVKIVADDLIENIDKRFFLIANNAFETWMDSIGREGFRIEIQALALQVLETAFEISKEERYDKVRKKMLKSVRTNFLKDNTLLDGLILKNNKLCVDRTFRNNIFLVYYYYPKILSRTEWQECFEKALKKLFNPWGGISSIDKKSKFYIGESTGEKPLSYHNGDSWYFINNIAALALFETNPEKFSNYIKKILEASVKDNLSLGVIGSSSEISSSKQQENFGCFVQAWSNATLLELLYHLNFNSQS
;
A
#
# COMPACT_ATOMS: atom_id res chain seq x y z
N MET A 1 17.64 17.11 19.77
CA MET A 1 17.27 17.06 18.34
C MET A 1 16.12 18.00 18.12
N ASN A 2 16.21 18.87 17.14
CA ASN A 2 15.10 19.75 16.80
C ASN A 2 13.97 18.90 16.23
N LYS A 3 12.75 19.12 16.71
CA LYS A 3 11.55 18.50 16.18
C LYS A 3 11.25 19.12 14.81
N MET A 4 10.74 18.30 13.89
CA MET A 4 10.23 18.77 12.61
C MET A 4 8.77 19.17 12.76
N LYS A 5 8.43 20.41 12.41
CA LYS A 5 7.04 20.85 12.34
C LYS A 5 6.43 20.40 11.01
N ILE A 6 5.24 19.82 11.06
CA ILE A 6 4.49 19.37 9.88
C ILE A 6 3.15 20.09 9.88
N ASP A 7 2.87 20.82 8.81
CA ASP A 7 1.60 21.49 8.59
C ASP A 7 0.91 20.88 7.36
N TYR A 8 -0.34 20.55 7.53
CA TYR A 8 -1.27 20.18 6.45
C TYR A 8 -2.16 21.38 6.15
N ASP A 9 -2.32 21.71 4.88
CA ASP A 9 -3.27 22.74 4.42
C ASP A 9 -3.97 22.25 3.14
N TYR A 10 -5.18 21.75 3.31
CA TYR A 10 -6.00 21.16 2.26
C TYR A 10 -7.19 22.07 1.96
N ASN A 11 -6.90 23.17 1.21
CA ASN A 11 -7.90 24.14 0.78
C ASN A 11 -8.75 24.73 1.93
N GLY A 12 -8.06 25.15 3.01
CA GLY A 12 -8.68 25.73 4.21
C GLY A 12 -8.92 24.74 5.37
N LEU A 13 -8.78 23.44 5.16
CA LEU A 13 -8.68 22.46 6.22
C LEU A 13 -7.23 22.35 6.68
N SER A 14 -6.90 22.86 7.87
CA SER A 14 -5.53 22.96 8.36
C SER A 14 -5.32 22.14 9.62
N TYR A 15 -4.15 21.51 9.73
CA TYR A 15 -3.71 20.77 10.92
C TYR A 15 -2.19 20.84 11.07
N SER A 16 -1.70 20.99 12.30
CA SER A 16 -0.27 21.05 12.60
C SER A 16 0.11 20.00 13.64
N ILE A 17 1.26 19.35 13.43
CA ILE A 17 1.83 18.37 14.34
C ILE A 17 3.35 18.47 14.34
N GLU A 18 4.00 18.00 15.40
CA GLU A 18 5.45 17.86 15.48
C GLU A 18 5.86 16.39 15.37
N SER A 19 6.98 16.14 14.72
CA SER A 19 7.61 14.82 14.62
C SER A 19 9.06 14.85 15.08
N ASN A 20 9.48 13.79 15.75
CA ASN A 20 10.88 13.48 16.06
C ASN A 20 11.35 12.21 15.34
N ASP A 21 10.59 11.72 14.37
CA ASP A 21 10.93 10.53 13.60
C ASP A 21 12.15 10.79 12.71
N LYS A 22 13.20 9.99 12.87
CA LYS A 22 14.40 10.05 12.04
C LYS A 22 14.18 9.47 10.64
N ASN A 23 13.11 8.76 10.43
CA ASN A 23 12.74 8.16 9.16
C ASN A 23 11.68 8.99 8.41
N LEU A 24 11.49 10.25 8.81
CA LEU A 24 10.49 11.14 8.27
C LEU A 24 10.75 11.44 6.78
N ARG A 25 9.69 11.33 5.99
CA ARG A 25 9.65 11.54 4.55
C ARG A 25 8.41 12.32 4.15
N ALA A 26 8.49 13.00 3.01
CA ALA A 26 7.31 13.51 2.31
C ALA A 26 7.23 12.88 0.92
N ALA A 27 6.02 12.66 0.42
CA ALA A 27 5.80 12.06 -0.89
C ALA A 27 4.84 12.88 -1.76
N LEU A 28 5.11 12.88 -3.06
CA LEU A 28 4.23 13.38 -4.11
C LEU A 28 3.96 12.25 -5.10
N PHE A 29 2.75 12.25 -5.65
CA PHE A 29 2.29 11.23 -6.58
C PHE A 29 1.74 11.85 -7.85
N ASN A 30 1.96 11.19 -9.00
CA ASN A 30 1.17 11.45 -10.20
C ASN A 30 0.04 10.40 -10.34
N ASN A 31 -0.77 10.51 -11.40
CA ASN A 31 -1.84 9.53 -11.68
C ASN A 31 -1.40 8.37 -12.59
N LYS A 32 -0.09 8.16 -12.73
CA LYS A 32 0.53 7.07 -13.49
C LYS A 32 1.29 6.11 -12.57
N ALA A 33 1.03 6.15 -11.27
CA ALA A 33 1.79 5.45 -10.23
C ALA A 33 3.29 5.85 -10.16
N GLY A 34 3.63 7.03 -10.67
CA GLY A 34 4.94 7.65 -10.39
C GLY A 34 4.88 8.39 -9.07
N PHE A 35 6.02 8.49 -8.40
CA PHE A 35 6.12 9.18 -7.11
C PHE A 35 7.50 9.80 -6.92
N PHE A 36 7.54 10.83 -6.07
CA PHE A 36 8.76 11.43 -5.55
C PHE A 36 8.73 11.35 -4.03
N ILE A 37 9.77 10.81 -3.42
CA ILE A 37 9.94 10.73 -1.96
C ILE A 37 11.20 11.51 -1.56
N LYS A 38 11.02 12.50 -0.66
CA LYS A 38 12.11 13.24 -0.04
C LYS A 38 12.23 12.85 1.43
N SER A 39 13.37 12.29 1.81
CA SER A 39 13.75 12.07 3.20
C SER A 39 14.35 13.35 3.82
N PHE A 40 14.19 13.48 5.13
CA PHE A 40 14.70 14.63 5.90
C PHE A 40 15.88 14.28 6.79
N PHE A 41 16.01 13.00 7.16
CA PHE A 41 17.08 12.50 8.02
C PHE A 41 17.68 11.22 7.45
N ASN A 42 17.27 10.04 7.92
CA ASN A 42 17.76 8.74 7.45
C ASN A 42 17.31 8.48 6.01
N GLN A 43 18.26 8.59 5.08
CA GLN A 43 17.99 8.31 3.66
C GLN A 43 17.84 6.81 3.40
N SER A 44 17.10 6.49 2.34
CA SER A 44 16.94 5.14 1.79
C SER A 44 17.29 5.12 0.31
N LYS A 45 17.81 3.99 -0.17
CA LYS A 45 17.94 3.73 -1.62
C LYS A 45 16.60 3.75 -2.37
N TYR A 46 15.50 3.84 -1.64
CA TYR A 46 14.13 3.95 -2.16
C TYR A 46 13.56 5.37 -2.09
N ASP A 47 14.34 6.36 -1.67
CA ASP A 47 13.98 7.78 -1.80
C ASP A 47 14.23 8.26 -3.24
N GLY A 48 13.72 9.43 -3.60
CA GLY A 48 13.92 10.08 -4.89
C GLY A 48 12.75 9.95 -5.85
N LEU A 49 13.01 10.10 -7.14
CA LEU A 49 12.00 10.10 -8.20
C LEU A 49 11.87 8.73 -8.85
N PHE A 50 10.65 8.21 -8.86
CA PHE A 50 10.25 6.99 -9.55
C PHE A 50 9.15 7.30 -10.56
N VAL A 51 9.25 6.70 -11.74
CA VAL A 51 8.29 6.90 -12.83
C VAL A 51 7.85 5.57 -13.44
N ASN A 52 6.65 5.58 -14.01
CA ASN A 52 6.10 4.44 -14.75
C ASN A 52 6.02 4.78 -16.25
N GLU A 53 6.81 4.07 -17.05
CA GLU A 53 6.83 4.09 -18.52
C GLU A 53 6.76 2.66 -19.04
N ASN A 54 5.60 2.01 -18.95
CA ASN A 54 5.36 0.58 -19.18
C ASN A 54 6.11 -0.35 -18.19
N ASN A 55 7.10 0.16 -17.49
CA ASN A 55 7.82 -0.44 -16.38
C ASN A 55 8.10 0.65 -15.35
N PHE A 56 8.37 0.24 -14.10
CA PHE A 56 8.80 1.16 -13.07
C PHE A 56 10.30 1.39 -13.12
N TYR A 57 10.69 2.67 -13.14
CA TYR A 57 12.09 3.11 -13.12
C TYR A 57 12.32 4.04 -11.93
N LYS A 58 13.41 3.81 -11.21
CA LYS A 58 14.03 4.85 -10.38
C LYS A 58 14.83 5.75 -11.30
N ILE A 59 14.79 7.06 -11.09
CA ILE A 59 15.46 8.08 -11.91
C ILE A 59 16.45 8.86 -11.05
N LEU A 60 15.93 9.68 -10.14
CA LEU A 60 16.72 10.43 -9.19
C LEU A 60 16.84 9.67 -7.87
N ASP A 61 18.05 9.69 -7.32
CA ASP A 61 18.27 9.27 -5.95
C ASP A 61 17.96 10.42 -4.98
N SER A 62 18.45 11.61 -5.29
CA SER A 62 18.19 12.78 -4.46
C SER A 62 18.36 14.09 -5.21
N ILE A 63 17.68 15.12 -4.73
CA ILE A 63 17.97 16.54 -4.94
C ILE A 63 18.47 17.09 -3.62
N ASN A 64 19.74 17.50 -3.59
CA ASN A 64 20.40 17.99 -2.39
C ASN A 64 20.65 19.49 -2.53
N SER A 65 20.17 20.25 -1.57
CA SER A 65 20.45 21.66 -1.39
C SER A 65 21.20 21.89 -0.07
N ASN A 66 21.65 23.10 0.19
CA ASN A 66 22.23 23.51 1.46
C ASN A 66 21.17 24.02 2.46
N ASN A 67 19.90 23.69 2.27
CA ASN A 67 18.82 24.04 3.18
C ASN A 67 18.85 23.18 4.46
N ASN A 68 18.59 23.79 5.62
CA ASN A 68 18.45 23.11 6.91
C ASN A 68 16.97 23.06 7.28
N PRO A 69 16.24 21.99 6.92
CA PRO A 69 14.80 21.93 7.07
C PRO A 69 14.36 21.92 8.54
N SER A 70 13.37 22.75 8.87
CA SER A 70 12.74 22.82 10.19
C SER A 70 11.22 22.61 10.13
N ARG A 71 10.61 22.81 8.95
CA ARG A 71 9.18 22.73 8.73
C ARG A 71 8.86 22.11 7.37
N ILE A 72 7.80 21.30 7.34
CA ILE A 72 7.23 20.72 6.12
C ILE A 72 5.78 21.18 6.02
N MET A 73 5.38 21.70 4.86
CA MET A 73 3.99 22.03 4.56
C MET A 73 3.50 21.10 3.45
N ASN A 74 2.48 20.33 3.74
CA ASN A 74 1.84 19.40 2.79
C ASN A 74 0.49 19.97 2.34
N PHE A 75 0.40 20.29 1.04
CA PHE A 75 -0.80 20.80 0.40
C PHE A 75 -1.58 19.71 -0.37
N GLY A 76 -1.14 18.46 -0.29
CA GLY A 76 -1.71 17.33 -1.03
C GLY A 76 -1.25 17.25 -2.49
N TYR A 77 -1.13 18.37 -3.18
CA TYR A 77 -0.61 18.47 -4.54
C TYR A 77 0.84 18.98 -4.61
N LYS A 78 1.31 19.61 -3.54
CA LYS A 78 2.63 20.24 -3.41
C LYS A 78 3.20 20.00 -2.01
N ILE A 79 4.51 19.84 -1.92
CA ILE A 79 5.28 19.85 -0.67
C ILE A 79 6.16 21.10 -0.65
N VAL A 80 6.13 21.82 0.46
CA VAL A 80 7.05 22.92 0.73
C VAL A 80 7.91 22.55 1.93
N VAL A 81 9.21 22.68 1.77
CA VAL A 81 10.21 22.46 2.83
C VAL A 81 10.79 23.82 3.21
N GLU A 82 10.58 24.23 4.44
CA GLU A 82 11.05 25.50 4.99
C GLU A 82 12.19 25.26 5.96
N GLY A 83 13.28 25.98 5.77
CA GLY A 83 14.47 26.01 6.59
C GLY A 83 15.12 27.37 6.47
N ASP A 84 16.38 27.44 6.01
CA ASP A 84 17.07 28.69 5.70
C ASP A 84 16.40 29.44 4.52
N PHE A 85 15.65 28.69 3.70
CA PHE A 85 14.81 29.18 2.61
C PHE A 85 13.71 28.17 2.31
N LYS A 86 12.74 28.53 1.43
CA LYS A 86 11.65 27.65 1.01
C LYS A 86 11.98 26.90 -0.27
N GLU A 87 11.86 25.58 -0.22
CA GLU A 87 11.94 24.68 -1.37
C GLU A 87 10.54 24.16 -1.70
N ASN A 88 10.14 24.28 -2.93
CA ASN A 88 8.84 23.81 -3.41
C ASN A 88 9.03 22.62 -4.35
N PHE A 89 8.28 21.57 -4.11
CA PHE A 89 8.26 20.35 -4.91
C PHE A 89 6.86 20.09 -5.43
N LEU A 90 6.74 19.81 -6.72
CA LEU A 90 5.49 19.51 -7.41
C LEU A 90 5.69 18.32 -8.35
N MET A 91 4.76 17.39 -8.35
CA MET A 91 4.72 16.26 -9.30
C MET A 91 3.43 16.35 -10.11
N PRO A 92 3.46 17.01 -11.31
CA PRO A 92 2.24 17.24 -12.07
C PRO A 92 1.57 15.96 -12.52
N LYS A 93 0.24 15.90 -12.42
CA LYS A 93 -0.54 14.75 -12.89
C LYS A 93 -0.37 14.59 -14.41
N ASN A 94 -0.44 13.36 -14.90
CA ASN A 94 -0.24 12.95 -16.29
C ASN A 94 1.20 13.07 -16.83
N PHE A 95 2.16 13.55 -16.03
CA PHE A 95 3.57 13.66 -16.44
C PHE A 95 4.47 12.81 -15.54
N ASN A 96 5.53 12.26 -16.13
CA ASN A 96 6.63 11.64 -15.40
C ASN A 96 7.70 12.70 -15.12
N SER A 97 7.33 13.69 -14.33
CA SER A 97 8.12 14.90 -14.17
C SER A 97 8.09 15.39 -12.73
N LEU A 98 9.18 16.06 -12.34
CA LEU A 98 9.30 16.76 -11.07
C LEU A 98 9.60 18.22 -11.35
N VAL A 99 8.87 19.12 -10.70
CA VAL A 99 9.08 20.56 -10.72
C VAL A 99 9.61 20.99 -9.36
N TYR A 100 10.72 21.70 -9.36
CA TYR A 100 11.36 22.26 -8.18
C TYR A 100 11.56 23.77 -8.35
N TYR A 101 11.30 24.53 -7.31
CA TYR A 101 11.59 25.96 -7.31
C TYR A 101 11.80 26.55 -5.92
N THR A 102 12.54 27.66 -5.88
CA THR A 102 12.87 28.43 -4.68
C THR A 102 12.66 29.93 -4.93
N GLU A 103 12.55 30.72 -3.86
CA GLU A 103 12.38 32.17 -3.94
C GLU A 103 13.69 32.91 -4.31
N LYS A 104 14.83 32.31 -4.02
CA LYS A 104 16.17 32.84 -4.31
C LYS A 104 17.05 31.78 -4.94
N PRO A 105 18.03 32.20 -5.79
CA PRO A 105 18.96 31.24 -6.38
C PRO A 105 19.66 30.40 -5.32
N THR A 106 19.65 29.10 -5.52
CA THR A 106 20.28 28.13 -4.62
C THR A 106 21.08 27.09 -5.38
N GLU A 107 22.06 26.50 -4.70
CA GLU A 107 22.84 25.38 -5.22
C GLU A 107 22.08 24.09 -5.05
N LEU A 108 22.03 23.29 -6.11
CA LEU A 108 21.42 21.97 -6.15
C LEU A 108 22.40 20.93 -6.71
N LEU A 109 22.56 19.83 -6.00
CA LEU A 109 23.26 18.67 -6.50
C LEU A 109 22.25 17.59 -6.90
N LEU A 110 22.30 17.16 -8.16
CA LEU A 110 21.44 16.11 -8.69
C LEU A 110 22.19 14.78 -8.74
N ASP A 111 21.74 13.84 -7.92
CA ASP A 111 22.27 12.48 -7.87
C ASP A 111 21.30 11.52 -8.57
N PHE A 112 21.75 10.79 -9.58
CA PHE A 112 20.96 9.85 -10.37
C PHE A 112 21.27 8.39 -10.03
N ASP A 113 20.24 7.56 -9.93
CA ASP A 113 20.32 6.10 -9.84
C ASP A 113 19.32 5.48 -10.83
N VAL A 114 19.54 5.72 -12.14
CA VAL A 114 18.61 5.26 -13.18
C VAL A 114 18.66 3.76 -13.31
N ARG A 115 17.50 3.12 -13.11
CA ARG A 115 17.34 1.67 -13.24
C ARG A 115 15.87 1.27 -13.29
N LYS A 116 15.56 0.12 -13.88
CA LYS A 116 14.29 -0.57 -13.59
C LYS A 116 14.25 -0.95 -12.12
N CYS A 117 13.09 -0.86 -11.48
CA CYS A 117 12.97 -1.02 -10.03
C CYS A 117 13.52 -2.34 -9.48
N PHE A 118 13.44 -3.42 -10.26
CA PHE A 118 13.96 -4.74 -9.88
C PHE A 118 15.32 -5.09 -10.53
N ASP A 119 15.96 -4.13 -11.18
CA ASP A 119 17.31 -4.31 -11.71
C ASP A 119 18.34 -3.81 -10.69
N PHE A 120 18.91 -4.74 -9.93
CA PHE A 120 19.91 -4.45 -8.89
C PHE A 120 21.34 -4.57 -9.36
N ARG A 121 21.60 -4.79 -10.67
CA ARG A 121 22.96 -4.88 -11.22
C ARG A 121 23.72 -3.58 -10.98
N SER A 122 24.92 -3.69 -10.43
CA SER A 122 25.80 -2.54 -10.17
C SER A 122 26.64 -2.12 -11.39
N PHE A 123 26.81 -3.01 -12.38
CA PHE A 123 27.61 -2.80 -13.60
C PHE A 123 26.79 -2.27 -14.77
N GLY A 124 27.46 -1.91 -15.86
CA GLY A 124 26.88 -1.56 -17.16
C GLY A 124 25.97 -0.31 -17.11
N ARG A 125 26.29 0.65 -16.27
CA ARG A 125 25.55 1.91 -16.12
C ARG A 125 26.34 3.05 -16.76
N TYR A 126 25.82 3.61 -17.86
CA TYR A 126 26.47 4.68 -18.61
C TYR A 126 25.55 5.88 -18.70
N TYR A 127 26.13 7.07 -18.54
CA TYR A 127 25.42 8.35 -18.62
C TYR A 127 26.09 9.24 -19.63
N PHE A 128 25.30 9.85 -20.52
CA PHE A 128 25.76 10.73 -21.59
C PHE A 128 24.96 12.02 -21.54
N PHE A 129 25.66 13.15 -21.61
CA PHE A 129 25.04 14.47 -21.67
C PHE A 129 25.01 14.99 -23.09
N SER A 130 23.90 15.68 -23.43
CA SER A 130 23.80 16.56 -24.58
C SER A 130 23.04 17.82 -24.21
N GLU A 131 23.33 18.90 -24.90
CA GLU A 131 22.56 20.12 -24.91
C GLU A 131 21.73 20.17 -26.18
N GLU A 132 20.43 20.33 -26.02
CA GLU A 132 19.48 20.40 -27.14
C GLU A 132 18.83 21.78 -27.17
N ASN A 133 18.57 22.30 -28.35
CA ASN A 133 17.76 23.50 -28.53
C ASN A 133 16.34 23.08 -28.93
N TYR A 134 15.35 23.49 -28.14
CA TYR A 134 13.95 23.21 -28.40
C TYR A 134 13.11 24.46 -28.18
N ASN A 135 12.46 24.97 -29.24
CA ASN A 135 11.69 26.22 -29.22
C ASN A 135 12.48 27.38 -28.59
N ASP A 136 13.67 27.65 -29.10
CA ASP A 136 14.61 28.68 -28.67
C ASP A 136 15.06 28.59 -27.20
N ARG A 137 14.92 27.41 -26.60
CA ARG A 137 15.36 27.16 -25.23
C ARG A 137 16.38 26.04 -25.19
N LYS A 138 17.37 26.19 -24.33
CA LYS A 138 18.35 25.17 -24.02
C LYS A 138 17.73 24.14 -23.07
N VAL A 139 17.80 22.87 -23.44
CA VAL A 139 17.39 21.71 -22.63
C VAL A 139 18.61 20.82 -22.42
N LEU A 140 18.95 20.52 -21.18
CA LEU A 140 19.97 19.52 -20.87
C LEU A 140 19.32 18.14 -20.96
N VAL A 141 19.93 17.22 -21.69
CA VAL A 141 19.45 15.85 -21.81
C VAL A 141 20.50 14.90 -21.27
N LEU A 142 20.11 14.14 -20.27
CA LEU A 142 20.89 13.03 -19.73
C LEU A 142 20.32 11.73 -20.30
N LYS A 143 21.07 11.07 -21.16
CA LYS A 143 20.79 9.71 -21.63
C LYS A 143 21.43 8.70 -20.69
N PHE A 144 20.66 7.76 -20.19
CA PHE A 144 21.14 6.58 -19.48
C PHE A 144 21.08 5.35 -20.38
N GLU A 145 22.13 4.56 -20.37
CA GLU A 145 22.18 3.25 -21.02
C GLU A 145 22.53 2.17 -20.00
N LYS A 146 21.71 1.14 -19.94
CA LYS A 146 22.03 -0.11 -19.25
C LYS A 146 22.55 -1.10 -20.26
N ARG A 147 23.82 -1.48 -20.14
CA ARG A 147 24.48 -2.45 -21.00
C ARG A 147 24.83 -3.71 -20.20
N THR A 148 24.92 -4.81 -20.88
CA THR A 148 25.38 -6.09 -20.33
C THR A 148 26.34 -6.76 -21.32
N ASN A 149 27.02 -7.79 -20.84
CA ASN A 149 27.86 -8.63 -21.69
C ASN A 149 27.82 -10.09 -21.18
N SER A 150 28.33 -11.02 -21.98
CA SER A 150 28.29 -12.45 -21.68
C SER A 150 29.09 -12.87 -20.45
N ILE A 151 30.03 -12.04 -19.98
CA ILE A 151 30.85 -12.31 -18.80
C ILE A 151 30.02 -11.97 -17.54
N GLU A 152 29.32 -10.84 -17.59
CA GLU A 152 28.53 -10.32 -16.47
C GLU A 152 27.12 -10.93 -16.38
N ASP A 153 26.59 -11.39 -17.50
CA ASP A 153 25.32 -12.11 -17.64
C ASP A 153 25.47 -13.34 -18.55
N PRO A 154 26.02 -14.45 -18.04
CA PRO A 154 26.16 -15.69 -18.80
C PRO A 154 24.81 -16.29 -19.25
N SER A 155 23.73 -15.99 -18.56
CA SER A 155 22.38 -16.49 -18.90
C SER A 155 21.75 -15.75 -20.08
N HIS A 156 22.24 -14.57 -20.43
CA HIS A 156 21.64 -13.64 -21.40
C HIS A 156 20.18 -13.25 -21.11
N GLU A 157 19.73 -13.40 -19.86
CA GLU A 157 18.36 -13.08 -19.45
C GLU A 157 18.17 -11.59 -19.16
N LEU A 158 19.26 -10.88 -18.84
CA LEU A 158 19.22 -9.48 -18.46
C LEU A 158 19.20 -8.58 -19.68
N LYS A 159 18.11 -7.83 -19.83
CA LYS A 159 17.92 -6.96 -21.00
C LYS A 159 18.64 -5.63 -20.84
N GLU A 160 19.17 -5.13 -21.95
CA GLU A 160 19.64 -3.75 -22.10
C GLU A 160 18.45 -2.80 -22.27
N TYR A 161 18.62 -1.54 -21.85
CA TYR A 161 17.61 -0.51 -22.04
C TYR A 161 18.21 0.89 -21.94
N GLU A 162 17.50 1.85 -22.53
CA GLU A 162 17.83 3.27 -22.49
C GLU A 162 16.74 4.04 -21.77
N PHE A 163 17.12 5.20 -21.20
CA PHE A 163 16.19 6.13 -20.57
C PHE A 163 16.70 7.56 -20.74
N PHE A 164 15.79 8.52 -20.93
CA PHE A 164 16.11 9.92 -21.17
C PHE A 164 15.52 10.80 -20.09
N ILE A 165 16.33 11.74 -19.60
CA ILE A 165 15.97 12.73 -18.62
C ILE A 165 16.26 14.10 -19.22
N ALA A 166 15.21 14.91 -19.41
CA ALA A 166 15.31 16.28 -19.89
C ALA A 166 15.20 17.25 -18.71
N ILE A 167 16.14 18.19 -18.61
CA ILE A 167 16.24 19.16 -17.52
C ILE A 167 16.24 20.55 -18.14
N ILE A 168 15.28 21.40 -17.72
CA ILE A 168 15.14 22.77 -18.18
C ILE A 168 14.82 23.68 -16.99
N GLY A 169 15.22 24.95 -17.03
CA GLY A 169 14.94 25.85 -15.93
C GLY A 169 15.65 27.20 -16.02
N GLU A 170 15.58 27.94 -14.91
CA GLU A 170 16.29 29.20 -14.69
C GLU A 170 17.51 28.93 -13.81
N PHE A 171 18.60 28.42 -14.41
CA PHE A 171 19.80 28.03 -13.70
C PHE A 171 21.07 28.14 -14.58
N ASN A 172 22.23 28.34 -13.92
CA ASN A 172 23.54 27.97 -14.42
C ASN A 172 23.87 26.57 -13.97
N TYR A 173 24.77 25.88 -14.66
CA TYR A 173 25.12 24.50 -14.33
C TYR A 173 26.59 24.19 -14.54
N GLU A 174 27.05 23.18 -13.81
CA GLU A 174 28.36 22.57 -13.91
C GLU A 174 28.19 21.05 -14.04
N PHE A 175 28.88 20.44 -15.02
CA PHE A 175 28.95 18.99 -15.14
C PHE A 175 29.97 18.45 -14.15
N LEU A 176 29.53 17.66 -13.18
CA LEU A 176 30.42 17.03 -12.20
C LEU A 176 30.92 15.66 -12.65
N ASN A 177 30.08 14.88 -13.33
CA ASN A 177 30.40 13.59 -13.91
C ASN A 177 31.11 12.64 -12.92
N GLN A 178 30.54 12.49 -11.71
CA GLN A 178 31.17 11.78 -10.61
C GLN A 178 30.30 10.62 -10.12
N TRP A 179 30.93 9.48 -9.85
CA TRP A 179 30.32 8.42 -9.07
C TRP A 179 30.56 8.67 -7.59
N VAL A 180 29.49 8.68 -6.78
CA VAL A 180 29.50 8.96 -5.35
C VAL A 180 28.98 7.73 -4.62
N GLU A 181 29.76 7.24 -3.65
CA GLU A 181 29.27 6.23 -2.70
C GLU A 181 28.28 6.86 -1.73
N LYS A 182 27.10 6.25 -1.61
CA LYS A 182 26.11 6.62 -0.61
C LYS A 182 25.90 5.48 0.38
N LYS A 183 25.69 5.87 1.64
CA LYS A 183 25.34 4.97 2.74
C LYS A 183 23.96 5.36 3.25
N TYR A 184 23.01 4.43 3.12
CA TYR A 184 21.62 4.65 3.47
C TYR A 184 21.32 4.12 4.85
N GLU A 185 21.24 5.00 5.84
CA GLU A 185 21.06 4.63 7.25
C GLU A 185 19.73 3.91 7.51
N PHE A 186 18.66 4.28 6.81
CA PHE A 186 17.38 3.57 6.94
C PHE A 186 17.48 2.11 6.44
N ASP A 187 18.15 1.87 5.33
CA ASP A 187 18.30 0.50 4.79
C ASP A 187 19.22 -0.34 5.68
N LYS A 188 20.25 0.28 6.27
CA LYS A 188 21.11 -0.36 7.28
C LYS A 188 20.32 -0.80 8.51
N LEU A 189 19.43 0.07 9.04
CA LEU A 189 18.54 -0.27 10.15
C LEU A 189 17.62 -1.45 9.84
N ARG A 190 17.24 -1.62 8.56
CA ARG A 190 16.40 -2.71 8.08
C ARG A 190 17.16 -3.97 7.65
N ASN A 191 18.44 -4.09 7.94
CA ASN A 191 19.29 -5.22 7.49
C ASN A 191 19.27 -5.43 5.97
N SER A 192 19.09 -4.36 5.20
CA SER A 192 19.14 -4.36 3.74
C SER A 192 20.52 -3.90 3.25
N ASP A 193 20.82 -4.16 1.96
CA ASP A 193 21.99 -3.55 1.31
C ASP A 193 21.86 -2.03 1.40
N PHE A 194 22.84 -1.39 2.03
CA PHE A 194 22.80 0.03 2.36
C PHE A 194 23.90 0.86 1.71
N ILE A 195 24.76 0.26 0.91
CA ILE A 195 25.81 0.97 0.17
C ILE A 195 25.47 0.92 -1.32
N ARG A 196 25.49 2.09 -1.97
CA ARG A 196 25.24 2.19 -3.39
C ARG A 196 26.03 3.31 -4.02
N TYR A 197 26.51 3.10 -5.25
CA TYR A 197 27.09 4.18 -6.05
C TYR A 197 25.99 4.83 -6.88
N VAL A 198 25.85 6.15 -6.76
CA VAL A 198 24.97 7.00 -7.54
C VAL A 198 25.79 7.93 -8.42
N PHE A 199 25.22 8.36 -9.54
CA PHE A 199 25.88 9.27 -10.46
C PHE A 199 25.51 10.71 -10.14
N ARG A 200 26.46 11.47 -9.59
CA ARG A 200 26.34 12.91 -9.39
C ARG A 200 26.64 13.62 -10.68
N ALA A 201 25.60 13.92 -11.41
CA ALA A 201 25.69 14.41 -12.77
C ALA A 201 25.98 15.88 -12.84
N LEU A 202 25.19 16.67 -12.10
CA LEU A 202 25.05 18.10 -12.26
C LEU A 202 25.05 18.81 -10.90
N LYS A 203 25.66 19.97 -10.90
CA LYS A 203 25.48 21.03 -9.94
C LYS A 203 24.74 22.18 -10.65
N LEU A 204 23.61 22.58 -10.12
CA LEU A 204 22.81 23.67 -10.65
C LEU A 204 22.85 24.84 -9.66
N PHE A 205 22.78 26.06 -10.18
CA PHE A 205 22.61 27.26 -9.37
C PHE A 205 21.50 28.11 -9.99
N GLY A 206 20.35 28.17 -9.34
CA GLY A 206 19.19 28.86 -9.89
C GLY A 206 17.95 28.74 -9.03
N THR A 207 16.82 29.10 -9.61
CA THR A 207 15.53 29.21 -8.89
C THR A 207 14.49 28.19 -9.34
N LYS A 208 14.54 27.72 -10.59
CA LYS A 208 13.51 26.86 -11.18
C LYS A 208 14.14 25.72 -11.94
N VAL A 209 13.68 24.50 -11.69
CA VAL A 209 14.13 23.29 -12.38
C VAL A 209 12.92 22.40 -12.68
N VAL A 210 12.78 22.00 -13.94
CA VAL A 210 11.84 20.98 -14.39
C VAL A 210 12.63 19.79 -14.88
N ILE A 211 12.36 18.63 -14.32
CA ILE A 211 12.95 17.33 -14.71
C ILE A 211 11.84 16.48 -15.28
N SER A 212 11.95 16.08 -16.54
CA SER A 212 10.97 15.22 -17.22
C SER A 212 11.63 13.97 -17.76
N CYS A 213 10.95 12.84 -17.70
CA CYS A 213 11.54 11.52 -17.86
C CYS A 213 10.74 10.65 -18.81
N SER A 214 11.43 9.96 -19.75
CA SER A 214 10.79 9.01 -20.66
C SER A 214 11.81 8.03 -21.25
N THR A 215 11.31 6.91 -21.77
CA THR A 215 12.07 6.01 -22.67
C THR A 215 12.23 6.58 -24.09
N ILE A 216 11.57 7.71 -24.38
CA ILE A 216 11.61 8.39 -25.68
C ILE A 216 12.17 9.81 -25.47
N LYS A 217 13.30 10.15 -26.11
CA LYS A 217 14.02 11.42 -25.95
C LYS A 217 13.12 12.62 -26.24
N GLU A 218 12.47 12.62 -27.39
CA GLU A 218 11.64 13.74 -27.86
C GLU A 218 10.43 13.99 -26.93
N LYS A 219 9.90 12.91 -26.32
CA LYS A 219 8.82 13.02 -25.33
C LYS A 219 9.33 13.71 -24.06
N ALA A 220 10.49 13.30 -23.53
CA ALA A 220 11.06 13.91 -22.33
C ALA A 220 11.31 15.40 -22.54
N ILE A 221 11.91 15.80 -23.68
CA ILE A 221 12.19 17.19 -24.05
C ILE A 221 10.87 18.01 -24.18
N ARG A 222 9.90 17.48 -24.93
CA ARG A 222 8.61 18.14 -25.14
C ARG A 222 7.86 18.38 -23.84
N GLU A 223 7.79 17.36 -22.96
CA GLU A 223 7.11 17.45 -21.67
C GLU A 223 7.83 18.45 -20.73
N ALA A 224 9.17 18.43 -20.67
CA ALA A 224 9.95 19.38 -19.89
C ALA A 224 9.70 20.83 -20.37
N ASN A 225 9.77 21.07 -21.68
CA ASN A 225 9.54 22.40 -22.25
C ASN A 225 8.08 22.89 -22.04
N PHE A 226 7.09 21.99 -22.16
CA PHE A 226 5.70 22.32 -21.90
C PHE A 226 5.50 22.75 -20.44
N LEU A 227 5.99 21.98 -19.48
CA LEU A 227 5.86 22.29 -18.05
C LEU A 227 6.61 23.57 -17.68
N PHE A 228 7.78 23.82 -18.27
CA PHE A 228 8.50 25.06 -18.04
C PHE A 228 7.81 26.28 -18.66
N SER A 229 7.21 26.13 -19.84
CA SER A 229 6.42 27.21 -20.47
C SER A 229 5.16 27.54 -19.67
N SER A 230 4.56 26.57 -19.03
CA SER A 230 3.36 26.69 -18.19
C SER A 230 3.69 26.88 -16.70
N PHE A 231 4.94 27.21 -16.37
CA PHE A 231 5.44 27.17 -14.99
C PHE A 231 4.59 27.99 -14.02
N ASN A 232 4.18 29.19 -14.42
CA ASN A 232 3.38 30.05 -13.55
C ASN A 232 1.95 29.55 -13.32
N ASP A 233 1.44 28.70 -14.22
CA ASP A 233 0.07 28.18 -14.17
C ASP A 233 0.00 26.77 -13.57
N ILE A 234 1.11 26.00 -13.60
CA ILE A 234 1.10 24.58 -13.25
C ILE A 234 0.67 24.34 -11.81
N GLU A 235 1.11 25.19 -10.88
CA GLU A 235 0.72 25.06 -9.47
C GLU A 235 -0.79 25.29 -9.30
N GLU A 236 -1.35 26.31 -9.95
CA GLU A 236 -2.78 26.60 -9.90
C GLU A 236 -3.61 25.47 -10.54
N VAL A 237 -3.12 24.88 -11.63
CA VAL A 237 -3.76 23.73 -12.27
C VAL A 237 -3.81 22.53 -11.30
N GLU A 238 -2.70 22.22 -10.63
CA GLU A 238 -2.65 21.11 -9.68
C GLU A 238 -3.46 21.40 -8.41
N ARG A 239 -3.46 22.65 -7.93
CA ARG A 239 -4.33 23.09 -6.82
C ARG A 239 -5.80 22.89 -7.14
N LYS A 240 -6.26 23.30 -8.33
CA LYS A 240 -7.65 23.10 -8.78
C LYS A 240 -8.01 21.61 -8.92
N ARG A 241 -7.07 20.79 -9.40
CA ARG A 241 -7.27 19.33 -9.46
C ARG A 241 -7.45 18.73 -8.08
N PHE A 242 -6.61 19.14 -7.13
CA PHE A 242 -6.72 18.66 -5.76
C PHE A 242 -8.00 19.17 -5.10
N ALA A 243 -8.42 20.40 -5.33
CA ALA A 243 -9.71 20.93 -4.85
C ALA A 243 -10.89 20.08 -5.37
N LYS A 244 -10.92 19.74 -6.67
CA LYS A 244 -11.95 18.83 -7.24
C LYS A 244 -11.90 17.45 -6.62
N PHE A 245 -10.71 16.93 -6.30
CA PHE A 245 -10.58 15.66 -5.58
C PHE A 245 -11.22 15.79 -4.19
N LEU A 246 -10.95 16.85 -3.43
CA LEU A 246 -11.58 17.08 -2.12
C LEU A 246 -13.10 17.19 -2.22
N GLU A 247 -13.63 17.89 -3.21
CA GLU A 247 -15.07 18.00 -3.47
C GLU A 247 -15.73 16.66 -3.78
N SER A 248 -14.97 15.69 -4.31
CA SER A 248 -15.47 14.33 -4.57
C SER A 248 -15.54 13.44 -3.34
N LEU A 249 -14.96 13.87 -2.22
CA LEU A 249 -14.93 13.12 -0.97
C LEU A 249 -16.00 13.64 0.00
N ASP A 250 -16.79 12.72 0.52
CA ASP A 250 -17.69 13.02 1.64
C ASP A 250 -16.99 12.64 2.96
N PHE A 251 -16.53 13.62 3.69
CA PHE A 251 -15.94 13.49 5.03
C PHE A 251 -16.63 14.40 6.06
N SER A 252 -17.83 14.90 5.75
CA SER A 252 -18.63 15.79 6.61
C SER A 252 -19.02 15.15 7.93
N PHE A 253 -19.12 13.82 7.96
CA PHE A 253 -19.42 13.03 9.13
C PHE A 253 -18.25 12.95 10.14
N ILE A 254 -17.03 13.32 9.76
CA ILE A 254 -15.87 13.34 10.65
C ILE A 254 -15.79 14.71 11.35
N LYS A 255 -15.67 14.70 12.67
CA LYS A 255 -15.63 15.95 13.47
C LYS A 255 -14.22 16.51 13.61
N GLU A 256 -13.24 15.64 13.90
CA GLU A 256 -11.86 16.04 14.19
C GLU A 256 -11.06 16.32 12.92
N ASP A 257 -10.43 17.49 12.82
CA ASP A 257 -9.69 17.91 11.63
C ASP A 257 -8.48 16.99 11.34
N ALA A 258 -7.80 16.49 12.36
CA ALA A 258 -6.77 15.47 12.21
C ALA A 258 -7.30 14.23 11.48
N GLN A 259 -8.47 13.74 11.86
CA GLN A 259 -9.09 12.57 11.24
C GLN A 259 -9.60 12.86 9.83
N LYS A 260 -10.09 14.09 9.54
CA LYS A 260 -10.43 14.52 8.17
C LYS A 260 -9.20 14.49 7.27
N ILE A 261 -8.08 15.07 7.73
CA ILE A 261 -6.80 15.04 7.02
C ILE A 261 -6.38 13.60 6.74
N VAL A 262 -6.42 12.72 7.73
CA VAL A 262 -6.06 11.30 7.56
C VAL A 262 -6.99 10.60 6.56
N PHE A 263 -8.28 10.86 6.59
CA PHE A 263 -9.24 10.30 5.63
C PHE A 263 -8.89 10.70 4.18
N ILE A 264 -8.58 11.98 3.97
CA ILE A 264 -8.15 12.52 2.67
C ILE A 264 -6.82 11.88 2.25
N ASN A 265 -5.85 11.80 3.15
CA ASN A 265 -4.55 11.17 2.92
C ASN A 265 -4.69 9.71 2.46
N CYS A 266 -5.49 8.94 3.18
CA CYS A 266 -5.76 7.54 2.85
C CYS A 266 -6.39 7.40 1.46
N ALA A 267 -7.41 8.21 1.15
CA ALA A 267 -8.02 8.24 -0.17
C ALA A 267 -6.99 8.59 -1.25
N ASN A 268 -6.22 9.66 -1.08
CA ASN A 268 -5.20 10.10 -2.03
C ASN A 268 -4.12 9.01 -2.25
N SER A 269 -3.68 8.32 -1.20
CA SER A 269 -2.69 7.24 -1.28
C SER A 269 -3.20 6.05 -2.08
N VAL A 270 -4.45 5.61 -1.85
CA VAL A 270 -5.05 4.50 -2.62
C VAL A 270 -5.26 4.92 -4.08
N PHE A 271 -5.69 6.16 -4.34
CA PHE A 271 -5.79 6.68 -5.72
C PHE A 271 -4.43 6.73 -6.42
N ALA A 272 -3.36 7.12 -5.73
CA ALA A 272 -2.00 7.15 -6.27
C ALA A 272 -1.49 5.75 -6.66
N LEU A 273 -1.91 4.71 -5.92
CA LEU A 273 -1.58 3.31 -6.18
C LEU A 273 -2.48 2.66 -7.24
N THR A 274 -3.51 3.37 -7.73
CA THR A 274 -4.47 2.81 -8.67
C THR A 274 -4.08 3.11 -10.12
N LEU A 275 -3.95 2.06 -10.92
CA LEU A 275 -3.70 2.11 -12.35
C LEU A 275 -4.87 1.51 -13.11
N GLN A 276 -5.57 2.30 -13.91
CA GLN A 276 -6.70 1.87 -14.74
C GLN A 276 -7.76 1.05 -13.97
N ASN A 277 -7.59 -0.27 -13.92
CA ASN A 277 -8.48 -1.22 -13.25
C ASN A 277 -7.73 -2.14 -12.28
N SER A 278 -6.67 -1.64 -11.64
CA SER A 278 -5.83 -2.39 -10.72
C SER A 278 -5.30 -1.49 -9.61
N ILE A 279 -5.11 -2.03 -8.40
CA ILE A 279 -4.50 -1.34 -7.28
C ILE A 279 -3.16 -2.04 -6.99
N LEU A 280 -2.07 -1.27 -7.00
CA LEU A 280 -0.76 -1.76 -6.59
C LEU A 280 -0.70 -1.94 -5.08
N ALA A 281 0.09 -2.89 -4.60
CA ALA A 281 0.17 -3.16 -3.16
C ALA A 281 0.82 -2.01 -2.38
N GLY A 282 1.87 -1.38 -2.93
CA GLY A 282 2.50 -0.25 -2.25
C GLY A 282 3.77 0.29 -2.89
N PHE A 283 4.22 1.47 -2.41
CA PHE A 283 5.49 2.10 -2.80
C PHE A 283 6.46 2.08 -1.61
N PRO A 284 7.78 1.92 -1.83
CA PRO A 284 8.50 1.95 -3.11
C PRO A 284 8.88 0.59 -3.68
N TRP A 285 8.50 -0.54 -3.09
CA TRP A 285 8.96 -1.85 -3.57
C TRP A 285 7.90 -2.88 -3.90
N PHE A 286 6.61 -2.64 -3.62
CA PHE A 286 5.50 -3.48 -4.05
C PHE A 286 4.80 -2.88 -5.28
N PHE A 287 5.57 -2.72 -6.37
CA PHE A 287 5.07 -2.18 -7.64
C PHE A 287 4.14 -3.13 -8.40
N GLN A 288 3.90 -4.31 -7.86
CA GLN A 288 3.01 -5.30 -8.46
C GLN A 288 1.58 -5.12 -7.97
N ASN A 289 0.67 -5.62 -8.78
CA ASN A 289 -0.67 -5.94 -8.32
C ASN A 289 -0.62 -7.26 -7.55
N TRP A 290 -0.73 -7.19 -6.23
CA TRP A 290 -0.99 -8.33 -5.36
C TRP A 290 -2.50 -8.46 -5.20
N THR A 291 -3.07 -9.59 -5.64
CA THR A 291 -4.53 -9.78 -5.70
C THR A 291 -5.20 -9.62 -4.33
N ARG A 292 -4.56 -10.07 -3.27
CA ARG A 292 -5.04 -9.91 -1.89
C ARG A 292 -5.10 -8.43 -1.48
N ASP A 293 -4.02 -7.71 -1.70
CA ASP A 293 -3.89 -6.28 -1.37
C ASP A 293 -4.90 -5.45 -2.15
N GLU A 294 -5.05 -5.71 -3.45
CA GLU A 294 -6.04 -5.08 -4.31
C GLU A 294 -7.45 -5.26 -3.76
N LEU A 295 -7.84 -6.49 -3.42
CA LEU A 295 -9.19 -6.81 -2.98
C LEU A 295 -9.52 -6.27 -1.57
N ILE A 296 -8.55 -6.24 -0.66
CA ILE A 296 -8.73 -5.57 0.63
C ILE A 296 -8.87 -4.07 0.42
N SER A 297 -8.02 -3.47 -0.42
CA SER A 297 -8.00 -2.02 -0.68
C SER A 297 -9.21 -1.54 -1.48
N LEU A 298 -9.91 -2.44 -2.16
CA LEU A 298 -11.10 -2.14 -2.96
C LEU A 298 -12.23 -1.51 -2.12
N LYS A 299 -12.27 -1.77 -0.82
CA LYS A 299 -13.22 -1.17 0.13
C LYS A 299 -13.19 0.37 0.12
N THR A 300 -12.05 0.96 -0.20
CA THR A 300 -11.94 2.42 -0.39
C THR A 300 -12.94 2.93 -1.44
N TYR A 301 -13.03 2.25 -2.59
CA TYR A 301 -13.92 2.67 -3.66
C TYR A 301 -15.40 2.46 -3.36
N GLU A 302 -15.74 1.43 -2.58
CA GLU A 302 -17.09 1.25 -2.05
C GLU A 302 -17.49 2.44 -1.15
N ILE A 303 -16.64 2.80 -0.19
CA ILE A 303 -16.90 3.91 0.75
C ILE A 303 -16.98 5.26 -0.01
N LEU A 304 -16.10 5.47 -0.97
CA LEU A 304 -16.08 6.68 -1.80
C LEU A 304 -17.12 6.65 -2.94
N LYS A 305 -17.96 5.63 -3.00
CA LYS A 305 -19.05 5.45 -3.98
C LYS A 305 -18.58 5.42 -5.44
N ASN A 306 -17.31 5.06 -5.71
CA ASN A 306 -16.78 4.87 -7.05
C ASN A 306 -17.07 3.45 -7.56
N TYR A 307 -18.36 3.14 -7.67
CA TYR A 307 -18.84 1.79 -8.02
C TYR A 307 -18.43 1.33 -9.43
N GLU A 308 -18.17 2.24 -10.37
CA GLU A 308 -17.73 1.85 -11.72
C GLU A 308 -16.32 1.24 -11.71
N LEU A 309 -15.40 1.82 -10.95
CA LEU A 309 -14.05 1.28 -10.83
C LEU A 309 -14.06 -0.01 -10.00
N GLU A 310 -14.80 -0.02 -8.89
CA GLU A 310 -15.00 -1.20 -8.06
C GLU A 310 -15.50 -2.39 -8.89
N LYS A 311 -16.56 -2.19 -9.68
CA LYS A 311 -17.12 -3.19 -10.60
C LYS A 311 -16.09 -3.71 -11.60
N LYS A 312 -15.29 -2.81 -12.22
CA LYS A 312 -14.25 -3.21 -13.19
C LYS A 312 -13.23 -4.14 -12.55
N ILE A 313 -12.76 -3.82 -11.33
CA ILE A 313 -11.80 -4.63 -10.59
C ILE A 313 -12.41 -5.98 -10.18
N LEU A 314 -13.65 -5.99 -9.68
CA LEU A 314 -14.36 -7.22 -9.31
C LEU A 314 -14.53 -8.16 -10.50
N ILE A 315 -15.02 -7.65 -11.63
CA ILE A 315 -15.24 -8.46 -12.85
C ILE A 315 -13.91 -8.99 -13.40
N LYS A 316 -12.86 -8.15 -13.43
CA LYS A 316 -11.50 -8.57 -13.83
C LYS A 316 -11.03 -9.76 -13.00
N ASN A 317 -11.08 -9.64 -11.67
CA ASN A 317 -10.60 -10.70 -10.78
C ASN A 317 -11.47 -11.96 -10.87
N LEU A 318 -12.79 -11.82 -10.99
CA LEU A 318 -13.67 -12.97 -11.16
C LEU A 318 -13.40 -13.71 -12.47
N ALA A 319 -13.09 -12.99 -13.55
CA ALA A 319 -12.73 -13.59 -14.84
C ALA A 319 -11.39 -14.36 -14.76
N LEU A 320 -10.45 -13.89 -13.94
CA LEU A 320 -9.14 -14.52 -13.74
C LEU A 320 -9.18 -15.77 -12.85
N CYS A 321 -10.29 -16.02 -12.14
CA CYS A 321 -10.42 -17.22 -11.31
C CYS A 321 -10.38 -18.49 -12.17
N LYS A 322 -9.58 -19.46 -11.75
CA LYS A 322 -9.55 -20.84 -12.25
C LYS A 322 -10.12 -21.76 -11.18
N GLY A 323 -11.39 -22.14 -11.32
CA GLY A 323 -12.12 -22.76 -10.21
C GLY A 323 -12.09 -21.83 -8.98
N SER A 324 -11.79 -22.38 -7.83
CA SER A 324 -11.69 -21.68 -6.54
C SER A 324 -10.32 -21.06 -6.27
N LYS A 325 -9.47 -20.89 -7.28
CA LYS A 325 -8.13 -20.32 -7.14
C LYS A 325 -7.90 -19.15 -8.11
N ILE A 326 -7.01 -18.24 -7.71
CA ILE A 326 -6.57 -17.11 -8.53
C ILE A 326 -5.07 -16.89 -8.32
N ARG A 327 -4.38 -16.28 -9.28
CA ARG A 327 -2.97 -15.92 -9.15
C ARG A 327 -2.75 -14.93 -8.02
N ILE A 328 -1.62 -15.07 -7.32
CA ILE A 328 -1.23 -14.18 -6.22
C ILE A 328 -0.95 -12.77 -6.76
N SER A 329 -0.25 -12.69 -7.90
CA SER A 329 0.06 -11.42 -8.56
C SER A 329 0.20 -11.62 -10.07
N ASN A 330 0.36 -10.52 -10.82
CA ASN A 330 0.63 -10.59 -12.26
C ASN A 330 1.95 -11.28 -12.60
N GLU A 331 2.95 -11.19 -11.73
CA GLU A 331 4.29 -11.75 -11.93
C GLU A 331 4.41 -13.17 -11.35
N ASN A 332 3.74 -13.44 -10.23
CA ASN A 332 3.76 -14.74 -9.59
C ASN A 332 2.61 -15.62 -10.08
N GLN A 333 2.95 -16.67 -10.82
CA GLN A 333 1.99 -17.61 -11.42
C GLN A 333 1.29 -18.55 -10.41
N ARG A 334 1.68 -18.53 -9.14
CA ARG A 334 1.08 -19.37 -8.11
C ARG A 334 -0.38 -19.02 -7.90
N GLU A 335 -1.24 -20.01 -7.94
CA GLU A 335 -2.69 -19.88 -7.77
C GLU A 335 -3.11 -20.39 -6.38
N ILE A 336 -3.82 -19.55 -5.63
CA ILE A 336 -4.26 -19.84 -4.26
C ILE A 336 -5.74 -19.48 -4.07
N PHE A 337 -6.34 -20.01 -3.01
CA PHE A 337 -7.76 -19.80 -2.67
C PHE A 337 -8.02 -18.46 -1.96
N GLU A 338 -7.15 -18.03 -1.06
CA GLU A 338 -7.42 -16.91 -0.14
C GLU A 338 -7.98 -15.65 -0.83
N PRO A 339 -7.38 -15.13 -1.92
CA PRO A 339 -7.92 -13.93 -2.57
C PRO A 339 -9.31 -14.15 -3.18
N VAL A 340 -9.66 -15.38 -3.57
CA VAL A 340 -11.00 -15.69 -4.08
C VAL A 340 -12.05 -15.49 -2.99
N GLY A 341 -11.75 -15.90 -1.75
CA GLY A 341 -12.65 -15.65 -0.62
C GLY A 341 -12.88 -14.17 -0.36
N ILE A 342 -11.82 -13.34 -0.44
CA ILE A 342 -11.91 -11.88 -0.30
C ILE A 342 -12.70 -11.27 -1.48
N LEU A 343 -12.48 -11.74 -2.70
CA LEU A 343 -13.26 -11.33 -3.88
C LEU A 343 -14.77 -11.55 -3.66
N PHE A 344 -15.16 -12.69 -3.11
CA PHE A 344 -16.58 -13.00 -2.86
C PHE A 344 -17.17 -12.14 -1.74
N LEU A 345 -16.38 -11.78 -0.73
CA LEU A 345 -16.79 -10.79 0.27
C LEU A 345 -17.08 -9.44 -0.39
N ARG A 346 -16.15 -8.90 -1.18
CA ARG A 346 -16.31 -7.63 -1.89
C ARG A 346 -17.46 -7.66 -2.90
N LEU A 347 -17.60 -8.76 -3.63
CA LEU A 347 -18.72 -8.94 -4.55
C LEU A 347 -20.07 -8.88 -3.84
N LYS A 348 -20.20 -9.52 -2.68
CA LYS A 348 -21.43 -9.48 -1.87
C LYS A 348 -21.74 -8.06 -1.40
N GLU A 349 -20.74 -7.34 -0.87
CA GLU A 349 -20.87 -5.95 -0.43
C GLU A 349 -21.29 -5.04 -1.59
N PHE A 350 -20.62 -5.14 -2.74
CA PHE A 350 -20.95 -4.40 -3.96
C PHE A 350 -22.41 -4.62 -4.38
N LEU A 351 -22.86 -5.88 -4.47
CA LEU A 351 -24.22 -6.21 -4.85
C LEU A 351 -25.25 -5.68 -3.85
N LYS A 352 -24.92 -5.67 -2.56
CA LYS A 352 -25.78 -5.09 -1.52
C LYS A 352 -25.93 -3.58 -1.69
N GLN A 353 -24.83 -2.86 -1.92
CA GLN A 353 -24.82 -1.40 -2.09
C GLN A 353 -25.50 -0.94 -3.39
N THR A 354 -25.45 -1.75 -4.43
CA THR A 354 -25.95 -1.38 -5.77
C THR A 354 -27.36 -1.89 -6.06
N LYS A 355 -27.99 -2.67 -5.19
CA LYS A 355 -29.34 -3.25 -5.38
C LYS A 355 -30.41 -2.23 -5.78
N ASN A 356 -30.31 -0.99 -5.34
CA ASN A 356 -31.29 0.07 -5.61
C ASN A 356 -30.87 0.99 -6.77
N LYS A 357 -29.77 0.67 -7.48
CA LYS A 357 -29.26 1.47 -8.59
C LYS A 357 -29.50 0.70 -9.90
N ASN A 358 -30.61 1.02 -10.58
CA ASN A 358 -30.96 0.44 -11.87
C ASN A 358 -29.80 0.58 -12.86
N GLY A 359 -29.35 -0.56 -13.42
CA GLY A 359 -28.43 -0.58 -14.56
C GLY A 359 -26.98 -1.00 -14.30
N PHE A 360 -26.55 -1.32 -13.06
CA PHE A 360 -25.18 -1.80 -12.84
C PHE A 360 -24.87 -3.13 -13.55
N PHE A 361 -25.82 -4.05 -13.56
CA PHE A 361 -25.77 -5.26 -14.40
C PHE A 361 -27.06 -5.39 -15.19
N ASP A 362 -26.95 -5.43 -16.51
CA ASP A 362 -28.03 -5.94 -17.33
C ASP A 362 -28.25 -7.43 -17.06
N SER A 363 -29.42 -7.96 -17.45
CA SER A 363 -29.80 -9.35 -17.16
C SER A 363 -28.80 -10.37 -17.72
N ASN A 364 -28.18 -10.08 -18.86
CA ASN A 364 -27.22 -10.98 -19.51
C ASN A 364 -25.89 -11.01 -18.74
N LYS A 365 -25.33 -9.83 -18.38
CA LYS A 365 -24.11 -9.75 -17.59
C LYS A 365 -24.27 -10.35 -16.18
N PHE A 366 -25.45 -10.19 -15.57
CA PHE A 366 -25.74 -10.82 -14.29
C PHE A 366 -25.82 -12.35 -14.40
N SER A 367 -26.36 -12.88 -15.50
CA SER A 367 -26.37 -14.32 -15.76
C SER A 367 -24.96 -14.89 -15.90
N ILE A 368 -24.08 -14.21 -16.64
CA ILE A 368 -22.67 -14.61 -16.78
C ILE A 368 -21.96 -14.59 -15.42
N LEU A 369 -22.16 -13.54 -14.62
CA LEU A 369 -21.60 -13.44 -13.26
C LEU A 369 -22.09 -14.60 -12.40
N LYS A 370 -23.38 -14.91 -12.43
CA LYS A 370 -23.99 -16.01 -11.67
C LYS A 370 -23.36 -17.35 -12.03
N GLU A 371 -23.19 -17.66 -13.32
CA GLU A 371 -22.56 -18.91 -13.76
C GLU A 371 -21.09 -19.00 -13.31
N LYS A 372 -20.34 -17.89 -13.40
CA LYS A 372 -18.95 -17.88 -12.93
C LYS A 372 -18.85 -18.08 -11.41
N VAL A 373 -19.75 -17.49 -10.63
CA VAL A 373 -19.85 -17.69 -9.17
C VAL A 373 -20.14 -19.15 -8.84
N LYS A 374 -21.02 -19.81 -9.60
CA LYS A 374 -21.33 -21.25 -9.43
C LYS A 374 -20.12 -22.12 -9.70
N ILE A 375 -19.39 -21.88 -10.80
CA ILE A 375 -18.16 -22.64 -11.14
C ILE A 375 -17.14 -22.56 -10.00
N VAL A 376 -16.92 -21.38 -9.43
CA VAL A 376 -15.99 -21.18 -8.31
C VAL A 376 -16.46 -21.92 -7.05
N ALA A 377 -17.75 -21.85 -6.73
CA ALA A 377 -18.29 -22.47 -5.53
C ALA A 377 -18.35 -24.01 -5.65
N ASP A 378 -18.60 -24.53 -6.85
CA ASP A 378 -18.61 -25.99 -7.10
C ASP A 378 -17.19 -26.56 -6.95
N ASP A 379 -16.18 -25.92 -7.56
CA ASP A 379 -14.79 -26.31 -7.39
C ASP A 379 -14.34 -26.23 -5.92
N LEU A 380 -14.77 -25.20 -5.19
CA LEU A 380 -14.52 -25.13 -3.74
C LEU A 380 -15.11 -26.33 -3.01
N ILE A 381 -16.35 -26.74 -3.32
CA ILE A 381 -17.01 -27.88 -2.69
C ILE A 381 -16.27 -29.19 -2.98
N GLU A 382 -15.73 -29.35 -4.18
CA GLU A 382 -14.91 -30.51 -4.54
C GLU A 382 -13.62 -30.60 -3.72
N ASN A 383 -13.03 -29.46 -3.37
CA ASN A 383 -11.80 -29.34 -2.57
C ASN A 383 -12.02 -29.44 -1.04
N ILE A 384 -13.26 -29.47 -0.55
CA ILE A 384 -13.54 -29.70 0.88
C ILE A 384 -13.17 -31.13 1.28
N ASP A 385 -12.34 -31.30 2.32
CA ASP A 385 -12.08 -32.61 2.93
C ASP A 385 -13.41 -33.24 3.45
N LYS A 386 -13.82 -34.34 2.86
CA LYS A 386 -15.13 -34.94 3.13
C LYS A 386 -15.26 -35.52 4.54
N ARG A 387 -14.14 -35.78 5.23
CA ARG A 387 -14.11 -36.32 6.61
C ARG A 387 -14.38 -35.22 7.64
N PHE A 388 -13.80 -34.04 7.39
CA PHE A 388 -13.79 -32.93 8.35
C PHE A 388 -14.65 -31.76 7.92
N PHE A 389 -15.12 -31.69 6.67
CA PHE A 389 -15.80 -30.53 6.07
C PHE A 389 -15.02 -29.23 6.29
N LEU A 390 -13.73 -29.26 6.00
CA LEU A 390 -12.79 -28.16 6.10
C LEU A 390 -11.98 -28.02 4.81
N ILE A 391 -11.43 -26.84 4.54
CA ILE A 391 -10.53 -26.55 3.42
C ILE A 391 -9.09 -26.53 3.92
N ALA A 392 -8.23 -27.32 3.29
CA ALA A 392 -6.79 -27.27 3.55
C ALA A 392 -6.10 -26.24 2.65
N ASN A 393 -5.03 -25.65 3.16
CA ASN A 393 -4.09 -24.84 2.39
C ASN A 393 -2.66 -25.41 2.51
N ASN A 394 -1.83 -25.15 1.50
CA ASN A 394 -0.42 -25.48 1.56
C ASN A 394 0.37 -24.40 2.32
N ALA A 395 1.66 -24.66 2.58
CA ALA A 395 2.57 -23.66 3.13
C ALA A 395 2.62 -22.41 2.24
N PHE A 396 2.69 -21.23 2.86
CA PHE A 396 2.79 -19.93 2.20
C PHE A 396 1.57 -19.54 1.32
N GLU A 397 0.40 -20.13 1.54
CA GLU A 397 -0.85 -19.84 0.79
C GLU A 397 -1.83 -18.95 1.56
N THR A 398 -1.42 -18.34 2.66
CA THR A 398 -2.20 -17.34 3.40
C THR A 398 -1.50 -15.99 3.35
N TRP A 399 -2.13 -14.93 3.86
CA TRP A 399 -1.50 -13.61 3.95
C TRP A 399 -0.18 -13.62 4.75
N MET A 400 -0.02 -14.60 5.66
CA MET A 400 1.25 -14.83 6.36
C MET A 400 2.18 -15.71 5.51
N ASP A 401 2.59 -15.22 4.36
CA ASP A 401 3.30 -15.96 3.31
C ASP A 401 4.83 -16.04 3.49
N SER A 402 5.38 -15.46 4.56
CA SER A 402 6.80 -15.66 4.93
C SER A 402 7.03 -16.87 5.84
N ILE A 403 5.98 -17.55 6.29
CA ILE A 403 6.04 -18.70 7.19
C ILE A 403 5.21 -19.88 6.66
N GLY A 404 5.69 -21.11 6.92
CA GLY A 404 4.97 -22.33 6.57
C GLY A 404 3.78 -22.55 7.52
N ARG A 405 2.57 -22.34 7.00
CA ARG A 405 1.30 -22.54 7.73
C ARG A 405 0.37 -23.45 6.94
N GLU A 406 0.85 -24.65 6.60
CA GLU A 406 0.03 -25.69 5.96
C GLU A 406 -1.03 -26.26 6.92
N GLY A 407 -2.09 -26.81 6.36
CA GLY A 407 -3.18 -27.47 7.07
C GLY A 407 -4.50 -26.73 6.93
N PHE A 408 -5.31 -26.73 7.97
CA PHE A 408 -6.62 -26.07 7.99
C PHE A 408 -6.48 -24.78 8.79
N ARG A 409 -6.40 -23.61 8.11
CA ARG A 409 -6.26 -22.31 8.76
C ARG A 409 -7.61 -21.63 8.91
N ILE A 410 -7.84 -21.01 10.06
CA ILE A 410 -9.16 -20.49 10.44
C ILE A 410 -9.65 -19.37 9.52
N GLU A 411 -8.77 -18.49 9.05
CA GLU A 411 -9.11 -17.46 8.08
C GLU A 411 -9.52 -18.03 6.73
N ILE A 412 -8.92 -19.15 6.31
CA ILE A 412 -9.30 -19.87 5.09
C ILE A 412 -10.70 -20.49 5.24
N GLN A 413 -11.04 -21.00 6.42
CA GLN A 413 -12.39 -21.52 6.69
C GLN A 413 -13.44 -20.39 6.63
N ALA A 414 -13.12 -19.21 7.21
CA ALA A 414 -14.01 -18.04 7.17
C ALA A 414 -14.27 -17.58 5.73
N LEU A 415 -13.24 -17.52 4.91
CA LEU A 415 -13.34 -17.16 3.50
C LEU A 415 -14.14 -18.21 2.69
N ALA A 416 -13.98 -19.49 2.97
CA ALA A 416 -14.76 -20.55 2.31
C ALA A 416 -16.26 -20.47 2.67
N LEU A 417 -16.58 -20.19 3.93
CA LEU A 417 -17.96 -19.92 4.35
C LEU A 417 -18.54 -18.69 3.64
N GLN A 418 -17.74 -17.65 3.44
CA GLN A 418 -18.14 -16.44 2.72
C GLN A 418 -18.43 -16.75 1.24
N VAL A 419 -17.59 -17.56 0.57
CA VAL A 419 -17.84 -18.00 -0.82
C VAL A 419 -19.16 -18.74 -0.93
N LEU A 420 -19.40 -19.71 -0.07
CA LEU A 420 -20.62 -20.52 -0.08
C LEU A 420 -21.89 -19.69 0.18
N GLU A 421 -21.80 -18.73 1.12
CA GLU A 421 -22.92 -17.82 1.41
C GLU A 421 -23.23 -16.91 0.22
N THR A 422 -22.19 -16.31 -0.39
CA THR A 422 -22.35 -15.44 -1.54
C THR A 422 -22.90 -16.20 -2.74
N ALA A 423 -22.42 -17.42 -2.97
CA ALA A 423 -22.93 -18.30 -4.03
C ALA A 423 -24.42 -18.63 -3.83
N PHE A 424 -24.84 -18.93 -2.61
CA PHE A 424 -26.25 -19.14 -2.27
C PHE A 424 -27.09 -17.86 -2.50
N GLU A 425 -26.61 -16.72 -2.04
CA GLU A 425 -27.33 -15.43 -2.18
C GLU A 425 -27.53 -15.04 -3.66
N ILE A 426 -26.56 -15.34 -4.54
CA ILE A 426 -26.60 -15.01 -5.97
C ILE A 426 -27.36 -16.07 -6.77
N SER A 427 -27.06 -17.35 -6.55
CA SER A 427 -27.63 -18.44 -7.37
C SER A 427 -29.00 -18.92 -6.92
N LYS A 428 -29.31 -18.79 -5.61
CA LYS A 428 -30.48 -19.37 -4.92
C LYS A 428 -30.46 -20.90 -4.85
N GLU A 429 -29.31 -21.53 -5.10
CA GLU A 429 -29.20 -22.98 -5.05
C GLU A 429 -28.92 -23.48 -3.62
N GLU A 430 -29.89 -24.20 -3.05
CA GLU A 430 -29.87 -24.72 -1.66
C GLU A 430 -28.64 -25.59 -1.31
N ARG A 431 -27.99 -26.20 -2.31
CA ARG A 431 -26.80 -27.03 -2.10
C ARG A 431 -25.66 -26.26 -1.46
N TYR A 432 -25.47 -24.97 -1.80
CA TYR A 432 -24.42 -24.13 -1.22
C TYR A 432 -24.68 -23.84 0.26
N ASP A 433 -25.92 -23.54 0.63
CA ASP A 433 -26.28 -23.32 2.03
C ASP A 433 -26.20 -24.61 2.88
N LYS A 434 -26.58 -25.76 2.31
CA LYS A 434 -26.43 -27.06 2.97
C LYS A 434 -24.97 -27.37 3.29
N VAL A 435 -24.05 -27.15 2.35
CA VAL A 435 -22.60 -27.36 2.56
C VAL A 435 -22.07 -26.34 3.56
N ARG A 436 -22.44 -25.06 3.42
CA ARG A 436 -22.07 -23.99 4.35
C ARG A 436 -22.44 -24.33 5.79
N LYS A 437 -23.68 -24.78 6.03
CA LYS A 437 -24.14 -25.18 7.37
C LYS A 437 -23.32 -26.33 7.97
N LYS A 438 -23.00 -27.34 7.15
CA LYS A 438 -22.14 -28.46 7.59
C LYS A 438 -20.73 -27.98 7.93
N MET A 439 -20.14 -27.15 7.06
CA MET A 439 -18.81 -26.58 7.26
C MET A 439 -18.78 -25.69 8.51
N LEU A 440 -19.76 -24.81 8.71
CA LEU A 440 -19.87 -23.94 9.89
C LEU A 440 -19.93 -24.78 11.18
N LYS A 441 -20.71 -25.87 11.21
CA LYS A 441 -20.75 -26.80 12.36
C LYS A 441 -19.37 -27.39 12.61
N SER A 442 -18.67 -27.84 11.56
CA SER A 442 -17.32 -28.41 11.69
C SER A 442 -16.31 -27.37 12.20
N VAL A 443 -16.33 -26.14 11.66
CA VAL A 443 -15.48 -25.05 12.12
C VAL A 443 -15.69 -24.80 13.62
N ARG A 444 -16.92 -24.63 14.07
CA ARG A 444 -17.23 -24.43 15.50
C ARG A 444 -16.74 -25.59 16.36
N THR A 445 -16.99 -26.83 15.94
CA THR A 445 -16.62 -28.05 16.71
C THR A 445 -15.10 -28.19 16.86
N ASN A 446 -14.34 -27.88 15.81
CA ASN A 446 -12.91 -28.18 15.78
C ASN A 446 -12.04 -26.99 16.20
N PHE A 447 -12.47 -25.75 15.91
CA PHE A 447 -11.66 -24.56 16.17
C PHE A 447 -12.03 -23.79 17.44
N LEU A 448 -13.29 -23.87 17.93
CA LEU A 448 -13.67 -23.22 19.18
C LEU A 448 -13.25 -24.10 20.36
N LYS A 449 -12.28 -23.62 21.14
CA LYS A 449 -11.76 -24.28 22.34
C LYS A 449 -11.57 -23.25 23.44
N ASP A 450 -12.04 -23.57 24.65
CA ASP A 450 -11.89 -22.69 25.82
C ASP A 450 -12.26 -21.21 25.51
N ASN A 451 -13.40 -21.00 24.87
CA ASN A 451 -13.91 -19.69 24.46
C ASN A 451 -12.88 -18.85 23.66
N THR A 452 -12.13 -19.49 22.76
CA THR A 452 -11.27 -18.84 21.79
C THR A 452 -11.20 -19.68 20.50
N LEU A 453 -10.89 -19.03 19.38
CA LEU A 453 -10.64 -19.71 18.11
C LEU A 453 -9.16 -20.08 17.99
N LEU A 454 -8.90 -21.31 17.63
CA LEU A 454 -7.57 -21.78 17.25
C LEU A 454 -7.17 -21.15 15.92
N ASP A 455 -5.88 -20.84 15.75
CA ASP A 455 -5.31 -20.34 14.50
C ASP A 455 -5.32 -21.41 13.39
N GLY A 456 -5.14 -22.66 13.74
CA GLY A 456 -5.12 -23.73 12.76
C GLY A 456 -5.16 -25.13 13.33
N LEU A 457 -5.41 -26.07 12.42
CA LEU A 457 -5.34 -27.50 12.66
C LEU A 457 -4.41 -28.12 11.60
N ILE A 458 -3.67 -29.13 12.01
CA ILE A 458 -2.78 -29.87 11.12
C ILE A 458 -3.20 -31.36 11.10
N LEU A 459 -3.02 -32.02 9.97
CA LEU A 459 -3.32 -33.42 9.83
C LEU A 459 -2.07 -34.27 10.17
N LYS A 460 -2.16 -35.07 11.23
CA LYS A 460 -1.11 -36.05 11.60
C LYS A 460 -1.73 -37.41 11.75
N ASN A 461 -1.19 -38.40 11.06
CA ASN A 461 -1.69 -39.78 11.10
C ASN A 461 -3.23 -39.86 10.91
N ASN A 462 -3.76 -39.13 9.92
CA ASN A 462 -5.19 -39.02 9.63
C ASN A 462 -6.06 -38.45 10.77
N LYS A 463 -5.48 -37.78 11.76
CA LYS A 463 -6.20 -37.11 12.86
C LYS A 463 -5.92 -35.63 12.85
N LEU A 464 -6.94 -34.82 13.17
CA LEU A 464 -6.77 -33.38 13.37
C LEU A 464 -6.02 -33.12 14.69
N CYS A 465 -4.91 -32.44 14.59
CA CYS A 465 -4.11 -31.99 15.73
C CYS A 465 -4.14 -30.47 15.80
N VAL A 466 -4.21 -29.92 17.01
CA VAL A 466 -4.23 -28.46 17.24
C VAL A 466 -2.85 -27.86 16.98
N ASP A 467 -2.80 -26.84 16.15
CA ASP A 467 -1.69 -25.89 16.16
C ASP A 467 -1.87 -24.95 17.36
N ARG A 468 -0.98 -25.02 18.32
CA ARG A 468 -1.08 -24.22 19.57
C ARG A 468 -0.57 -22.81 19.43
N THR A 469 -0.10 -22.40 18.25
CA THR A 469 0.32 -21.03 17.98
C THR A 469 -0.90 -20.12 18.00
N PHE A 470 -0.83 -19.02 18.74
CA PHE A 470 -1.91 -18.04 18.77
C PHE A 470 -1.51 -16.80 17.99
N ARG A 471 -2.32 -16.39 17.03
CA ARG A 471 -2.03 -15.31 16.09
C ARG A 471 -3.20 -14.31 15.98
N ASN A 472 -2.96 -13.19 15.34
CA ASN A 472 -3.93 -12.12 15.15
C ASN A 472 -4.99 -12.41 14.07
N ASN A 473 -4.96 -13.56 13.43
CA ASN A 473 -5.93 -13.99 12.41
C ASN A 473 -7.38 -13.99 12.90
N ILE A 474 -7.60 -14.09 14.19
CA ILE A 474 -8.94 -14.03 14.80
C ILE A 474 -9.71 -12.74 14.40
N PHE A 475 -9.02 -11.60 14.22
CA PHE A 475 -9.63 -10.36 13.79
C PHE A 475 -10.01 -10.41 12.30
N LEU A 476 -9.18 -11.04 11.45
CA LEU A 476 -9.53 -11.31 10.05
C LEU A 476 -10.73 -12.25 9.92
N VAL A 477 -10.80 -13.27 10.76
CA VAL A 477 -11.95 -14.21 10.77
C VAL A 477 -13.25 -13.47 11.01
N TYR A 478 -13.28 -12.55 11.98
CA TYR A 478 -14.44 -11.70 12.22
C TYR A 478 -14.78 -10.85 11.00
N TYR A 479 -13.79 -10.19 10.43
CA TYR A 479 -13.94 -9.33 9.27
C TYR A 479 -14.46 -10.08 8.03
N TYR A 480 -13.98 -11.31 7.81
CA TYR A 480 -14.39 -12.13 6.68
C TYR A 480 -15.74 -12.81 6.87
N TYR A 481 -16.01 -13.33 8.07
CA TYR A 481 -17.25 -14.06 8.33
C TYR A 481 -17.65 -14.03 9.82
N PRO A 482 -18.25 -12.94 10.32
CA PRO A 482 -18.58 -12.80 11.75
C PRO A 482 -19.61 -13.81 12.25
N LYS A 483 -20.37 -14.47 11.38
CA LYS A 483 -21.42 -15.45 11.73
C LYS A 483 -20.86 -16.78 12.28
N ILE A 484 -19.53 -16.96 12.36
CA ILE A 484 -18.92 -18.14 12.98
C ILE A 484 -19.29 -18.25 14.46
N LEU A 485 -19.28 -17.13 15.17
CA LEU A 485 -19.59 -17.07 16.60
C LEU A 485 -20.71 -16.07 16.88
N SER A 486 -21.34 -16.21 18.04
CA SER A 486 -22.25 -15.20 18.58
C SER A 486 -21.48 -13.97 19.05
N ARG A 487 -22.18 -12.84 19.23
CA ARG A 487 -21.58 -11.60 19.72
C ARG A 487 -20.85 -11.78 21.06
N THR A 488 -21.44 -12.54 21.99
CA THR A 488 -20.82 -12.83 23.29
C THR A 488 -19.56 -13.67 23.16
N GLU A 489 -19.59 -14.74 22.35
CA GLU A 489 -18.42 -15.58 22.10
C GLU A 489 -17.28 -14.76 21.47
N TRP A 490 -17.59 -13.83 20.53
CA TRP A 490 -16.58 -12.93 19.96
C TRP A 490 -15.96 -12.00 21.01
N GLN A 491 -16.76 -11.43 21.93
CA GLN A 491 -16.22 -10.62 23.02
C GLN A 491 -15.19 -11.37 23.85
N GLU A 492 -15.50 -12.61 24.25
CA GLU A 492 -14.60 -13.45 25.03
C GLU A 492 -13.31 -13.81 24.25
N CYS A 493 -13.47 -14.11 22.96
CA CYS A 493 -12.34 -14.36 22.08
C CYS A 493 -11.41 -13.14 21.97
N PHE A 494 -11.98 -11.95 21.78
CA PHE A 494 -11.20 -10.72 21.64
C PHE A 494 -10.51 -10.31 22.95
N GLU A 495 -11.15 -10.49 24.11
CA GLU A 495 -10.48 -10.26 25.39
C GLU A 495 -9.22 -11.12 25.56
N LYS A 496 -9.31 -12.39 25.18
CA LYS A 496 -8.16 -13.30 25.24
C LYS A 496 -7.09 -12.92 24.22
N ALA A 497 -7.50 -12.52 23.01
CA ALA A 497 -6.59 -12.08 21.97
C ALA A 497 -5.84 -10.80 22.38
N LEU A 498 -6.53 -9.81 22.90
CA LEU A 498 -5.93 -8.54 23.33
C LEU A 498 -4.92 -8.75 24.46
N LYS A 499 -5.20 -9.60 25.45
CA LYS A 499 -4.24 -9.94 26.51
C LYS A 499 -2.92 -10.52 25.99
N LYS A 500 -2.94 -11.19 24.84
CA LYS A 500 -1.78 -11.87 24.24
C LYS A 500 -1.05 -11.02 23.22
N LEU A 501 -1.80 -10.24 22.41
CA LEU A 501 -1.31 -9.64 21.18
C LEU A 501 -1.20 -8.11 21.26
N PHE A 502 -1.97 -7.43 22.10
CA PHE A 502 -2.02 -5.97 22.13
C PHE A 502 -0.71 -5.37 22.65
N ASN A 503 -0.18 -4.40 21.93
CA ASN A 503 1.02 -3.65 22.27
C ASN A 503 0.65 -2.31 22.96
N PRO A 504 1.42 -1.85 23.95
CA PRO A 504 1.09 -0.63 24.71
C PRO A 504 0.91 0.62 23.85
N TRP A 505 1.60 0.69 22.69
CA TRP A 505 1.52 1.81 21.78
C TRP A 505 0.28 1.80 20.85
N GLY A 506 -0.52 0.73 20.85
CA GLY A 506 -1.74 0.62 20.05
C GLY A 506 -1.68 -0.42 18.92
N GLY A 507 -0.56 -1.12 18.73
CA GLY A 507 -0.44 -2.17 17.70
C GLY A 507 -0.93 -3.53 18.17
N ILE A 508 -1.10 -4.44 17.22
CA ILE A 508 -1.44 -5.86 17.45
C ILE A 508 -0.28 -6.72 16.93
N SER A 509 0.39 -7.45 17.81
CA SER A 509 1.43 -8.40 17.41
C SER A 509 0.86 -9.49 16.52
N SER A 510 1.62 -9.94 15.52
CA SER A 510 1.23 -11.05 14.62
C SER A 510 1.21 -12.42 15.30
N ILE A 511 1.81 -12.55 16.48
CA ILE A 511 1.87 -13.79 17.27
C ILE A 511 1.81 -13.46 18.77
N ASP A 512 1.36 -14.43 19.60
CA ASP A 512 1.39 -14.34 21.06
C ASP A 512 2.81 -14.00 21.55
N LYS A 513 2.95 -12.93 22.33
CA LYS A 513 4.23 -12.45 22.88
C LYS A 513 4.93 -13.44 23.80
N LYS A 514 4.23 -14.49 24.25
CA LYS A 514 4.81 -15.61 25.01
C LYS A 514 5.23 -16.78 24.11
N SER A 515 5.00 -16.69 22.80
CA SER A 515 5.45 -17.73 21.87
C SER A 515 6.97 -17.76 21.78
N LYS A 516 7.53 -18.97 21.67
CA LYS A 516 8.98 -19.15 21.42
C LYS A 516 9.45 -18.58 20.08
N PHE A 517 8.51 -18.31 19.16
CA PHE A 517 8.79 -17.72 17.85
C PHE A 517 8.65 -16.18 17.85
N TYR A 518 8.22 -15.57 18.96
CA TYR A 518 8.01 -14.14 19.03
C TYR A 518 9.32 -13.36 18.92
N ILE A 519 9.35 -12.40 18.01
CA ILE A 519 10.43 -11.45 17.81
C ILE A 519 9.82 -10.04 17.90
N GLY A 520 10.09 -9.33 18.98
CA GLY A 520 9.44 -8.03 19.27
C GLY A 520 9.98 -6.86 18.47
N GLU A 521 11.25 -6.91 18.07
CA GLU A 521 11.90 -5.90 17.21
C GLU A 521 11.80 -6.31 15.74
N SER A 522 11.53 -5.36 14.87
CA SER A 522 11.48 -5.65 13.43
C SER A 522 12.87 -6.04 12.91
N THR A 523 12.91 -7.08 12.10
CA THR A 523 14.14 -7.59 11.47
C THR A 523 14.34 -7.10 10.03
N GLY A 524 13.46 -6.21 9.55
CA GLY A 524 13.55 -5.58 8.24
C GLY A 524 13.53 -6.58 7.08
N GLU A 525 14.53 -6.55 6.20
CA GLU A 525 14.64 -7.43 5.01
C GLU A 525 14.77 -8.92 5.35
N LYS A 526 15.24 -9.27 6.54
CA LYS A 526 15.19 -10.64 7.04
C LYS A 526 13.79 -10.90 7.62
N PRO A 527 12.93 -11.71 6.99
CA PRO A 527 11.51 -11.77 7.36
C PRO A 527 11.22 -12.58 8.64
N LEU A 528 12.13 -12.56 9.62
CA LEU A 528 12.00 -13.37 10.83
C LEU A 528 10.88 -12.85 11.74
N SER A 529 10.79 -11.52 11.94
CA SER A 529 9.74 -10.86 12.73
C SER A 529 8.45 -10.65 11.96
N TYR A 530 8.49 -10.61 10.63
CA TYR A 530 7.46 -10.13 9.73
C TYR A 530 6.06 -10.70 10.01
N HIS A 531 5.97 -12.03 10.23
CA HIS A 531 4.75 -12.71 10.72
C HIS A 531 4.92 -13.37 12.10
N ASN A 532 6.03 -13.07 12.81
CA ASN A 532 6.32 -13.58 14.14
C ASN A 532 6.60 -12.47 15.16
N GLY A 533 5.98 -11.34 15.00
CA GLY A 533 6.11 -10.23 15.94
C GLY A 533 5.57 -8.93 15.38
N ASP A 534 6.01 -8.52 14.19
CA ASP A 534 5.64 -7.23 13.63
C ASP A 534 4.13 -6.99 13.65
N SER A 535 3.77 -5.74 13.90
CA SER A 535 2.41 -5.24 13.95
C SER A 535 2.04 -4.64 12.59
N TRP A 536 1.00 -5.16 11.99
CA TRP A 536 0.53 -4.78 10.67
C TRP A 536 -0.61 -3.76 10.77
N TYR A 537 -0.45 -2.59 10.18
CA TYR A 537 -1.45 -1.52 10.30
C TYR A 537 -2.82 -1.93 9.75
N PHE A 538 -2.89 -2.70 8.65
CA PHE A 538 -4.18 -3.19 8.16
C PHE A 538 -4.90 -4.10 9.16
N ILE A 539 -4.16 -4.97 9.86
CA ILE A 539 -4.73 -5.83 10.92
C ILE A 539 -5.14 -5.00 12.14
N ASN A 540 -4.34 -3.99 12.51
CA ASN A 540 -4.67 -3.12 13.62
C ASN A 540 -6.02 -2.42 13.38
N ASN A 541 -6.21 -1.87 12.18
CA ASN A 541 -7.45 -1.18 11.79
C ASN A 541 -8.64 -2.14 11.75
N ILE A 542 -8.47 -3.34 11.17
CA ILE A 542 -9.50 -4.40 11.17
C ILE A 542 -9.83 -4.86 12.60
N ALA A 543 -8.82 -4.97 13.48
CA ALA A 543 -9.06 -5.30 14.88
C ALA A 543 -9.90 -4.22 15.58
N ALA A 544 -9.60 -2.95 15.36
CA ALA A 544 -10.40 -1.86 15.91
C ALA A 544 -11.84 -1.89 15.40
N LEU A 545 -12.06 -2.18 14.11
CA LEU A 545 -13.40 -2.38 13.53
C LEU A 545 -14.15 -3.54 14.22
N ALA A 546 -13.50 -4.70 14.32
CA ALA A 546 -14.09 -5.88 14.95
C ALA A 546 -14.48 -5.62 16.42
N LEU A 547 -13.64 -4.91 17.15
CA LEU A 547 -13.90 -4.51 18.53
C LEU A 547 -15.06 -3.53 18.62
N PHE A 548 -15.12 -2.55 17.73
CA PHE A 548 -16.17 -1.54 17.66
C PHE A 548 -17.54 -2.18 17.36
N GLU A 549 -17.63 -3.02 16.34
CA GLU A 549 -18.87 -3.69 15.97
C GLU A 549 -19.36 -4.69 17.04
N THR A 550 -18.42 -5.26 17.79
CA THR A 550 -18.76 -6.27 18.81
C THR A 550 -19.20 -5.62 20.12
N ASN A 551 -18.44 -4.68 20.66
CA ASN A 551 -18.79 -3.95 21.88
C ASN A 551 -17.93 -2.68 22.04
N PRO A 552 -18.38 -1.54 21.49
CA PRO A 552 -17.59 -0.29 21.49
C PRO A 552 -17.29 0.24 22.89
N GLU A 553 -18.20 0.07 23.85
CA GLU A 553 -18.00 0.55 25.23
C GLU A 553 -16.91 -0.26 25.94
N LYS A 554 -17.03 -1.58 25.91
CA LYS A 554 -16.10 -2.52 26.56
C LYS A 554 -14.68 -2.39 26.02
N PHE A 555 -14.53 -2.17 24.71
CA PHE A 555 -13.23 -2.11 24.04
C PHE A 555 -12.77 -0.70 23.74
N SER A 556 -13.45 0.34 24.24
CA SER A 556 -13.19 1.76 23.92
C SER A 556 -11.73 2.18 24.01
N ASN A 557 -11.03 1.78 25.08
CA ASN A 557 -9.62 2.13 25.26
C ASN A 557 -8.69 1.48 24.23
N TYR A 558 -8.97 0.24 23.81
CA TYR A 558 -8.21 -0.44 22.76
C TYR A 558 -8.45 0.20 21.40
N ILE A 559 -9.70 0.46 21.05
CA ILE A 559 -10.11 1.11 19.80
C ILE A 559 -9.43 2.48 19.69
N LYS A 560 -9.51 3.30 20.76
CA LYS A 560 -8.88 4.62 20.82
C LYS A 560 -7.37 4.54 20.59
N LYS A 561 -6.66 3.66 21.29
CA LYS A 561 -5.19 3.53 21.15
C LYS A 561 -4.78 3.05 19.77
N ILE A 562 -5.53 2.13 19.15
CA ILE A 562 -5.25 1.66 17.79
C ILE A 562 -5.45 2.80 16.80
N LEU A 563 -6.56 3.55 16.92
CA LEU A 563 -6.84 4.69 16.07
C LEU A 563 -5.76 5.77 16.21
N GLU A 564 -5.40 6.15 17.44
CA GLU A 564 -4.34 7.14 17.72
C GLU A 564 -2.99 6.72 17.09
N ALA A 565 -2.63 5.43 17.18
CA ALA A 565 -1.41 4.90 16.58
C ALA A 565 -1.46 4.97 15.05
N SER A 566 -2.58 4.59 14.42
CA SER A 566 -2.73 4.66 12.96
C SER A 566 -2.80 6.09 12.44
N VAL A 567 -3.46 7.00 13.16
CA VAL A 567 -3.47 8.45 12.86
C VAL A 567 -2.07 9.04 12.96
N LYS A 568 -1.33 8.71 14.02
CA LYS A 568 0.06 9.16 14.21
C LYS A 568 0.98 8.65 13.10
N ASP A 569 0.84 7.37 12.69
CA ASP A 569 1.58 6.81 11.56
C ASP A 569 1.36 7.66 10.31
N ASN A 570 0.13 7.93 9.96
CA ASN A 570 -0.25 8.67 8.76
C ASN A 570 0.20 10.14 8.78
N LEU A 571 0.15 10.81 9.94
CA LEU A 571 0.41 12.25 10.03
C LEU A 571 1.85 12.62 10.31
N SER A 572 2.61 11.78 11.05
CA SER A 572 3.88 12.23 11.62
C SER A 572 4.99 11.17 11.69
N LEU A 573 4.79 10.01 11.09
CA LEU A 573 5.82 8.97 11.01
C LEU A 573 6.04 8.54 9.56
N GLY A 574 7.24 8.08 9.23
CA GLY A 574 7.59 7.56 7.90
C GLY A 574 7.27 8.55 6.79
N VAL A 575 6.42 8.17 5.85
CA VAL A 575 5.92 9.07 4.79
C VAL A 575 4.67 9.79 5.26
N ILE A 576 4.80 11.09 5.55
CA ILE A 576 3.67 11.92 5.98
C ILE A 576 2.59 11.96 4.90
N GLY A 577 1.35 11.79 5.33
CA GLY A 577 0.19 11.73 4.42
C GLY A 577 -0.06 10.34 3.85
N SER A 578 0.54 9.29 4.42
CA SER A 578 0.27 7.90 4.03
C SER A 578 0.51 6.94 5.20
N SER A 579 -0.06 5.74 5.11
CA SER A 579 0.13 4.70 6.12
C SER A 579 1.12 3.65 5.65
N SER A 580 2.02 3.28 6.57
CA SER A 580 3.04 2.26 6.37
C SER A 580 2.45 0.85 6.42
N GLU A 581 3.24 -0.13 6.00
CA GLU A 581 2.86 -1.54 6.04
C GLU A 581 2.85 -2.09 7.47
N ILE A 582 3.99 -1.98 8.15
CA ILE A 582 4.24 -2.59 9.45
C ILE A 582 4.96 -1.64 10.41
N SER A 583 4.88 -2.01 11.68
CA SER A 583 5.67 -1.44 12.77
C SER A 583 6.25 -2.55 13.63
N SER A 584 7.31 -2.25 14.35
CA SER A 584 7.82 -3.15 15.39
C SER A 584 6.75 -3.38 16.47
N SER A 585 6.68 -4.59 17.01
CA SER A 585 5.76 -4.90 18.12
C SER A 585 6.16 -4.20 19.41
N LYS A 586 7.45 -3.99 19.61
CA LYS A 586 8.02 -3.39 20.83
C LYS A 586 7.73 -1.90 20.95
N GLN A 587 7.89 -1.18 19.85
CA GLN A 587 7.64 0.26 19.77
C GLN A 587 7.10 0.65 18.40
N GLN A 588 6.39 1.77 18.33
CA GLN A 588 5.87 2.28 17.08
C GLN A 588 6.99 2.88 16.23
N GLU A 589 7.34 2.19 15.14
CA GLU A 589 8.35 2.56 14.15
C GLU A 589 7.85 2.18 12.77
N ASN A 590 8.27 2.93 11.74
CA ASN A 590 7.89 2.63 10.37
C ASN A 590 8.90 1.73 9.70
N PHE A 591 8.52 0.47 9.53
CA PHE A 591 9.23 -0.52 8.73
C PHE A 591 8.30 -1.04 7.62
N GLY A 592 8.85 -1.84 6.71
CA GLY A 592 8.09 -2.32 5.58
C GLY A 592 7.86 -1.22 4.53
N CYS A 593 6.87 -1.41 3.67
CA CYS A 593 6.52 -0.52 2.59
C CYS A 593 6.03 0.83 3.13
N PHE A 594 6.50 1.94 2.54
CA PHE A 594 6.24 3.29 3.05
C PHE A 594 4.79 3.74 2.83
N VAL A 595 4.22 3.35 1.70
CA VAL A 595 2.86 3.70 1.27
C VAL A 595 2.15 2.41 0.92
N GLN A 596 1.39 1.86 1.85
CA GLN A 596 0.77 0.55 1.68
C GLN A 596 -0.74 0.67 1.43
N ALA A 597 -1.23 0.09 0.34
CA ALA A 597 -2.62 0.21 -0.09
C ALA A 597 -3.62 -0.26 0.97
N TRP A 598 -3.49 -1.49 1.46
CA TRP A 598 -4.43 -2.05 2.45
C TRP A 598 -4.38 -1.36 3.81
N SER A 599 -3.22 -0.78 4.22
CA SER A 599 -3.13 -0.01 5.46
C SER A 599 -3.93 1.28 5.37
N ASN A 600 -3.79 2.02 4.24
CA ASN A 600 -4.58 3.21 3.96
C ASN A 600 -6.08 2.89 3.82
N ALA A 601 -6.42 1.83 3.08
CA ALA A 601 -7.81 1.43 2.85
C ALA A 601 -8.53 1.06 4.15
N THR A 602 -7.89 0.26 5.01
CA THR A 602 -8.51 -0.16 6.28
C THR A 602 -8.55 0.95 7.32
N LEU A 603 -7.61 1.92 7.29
CA LEU A 603 -7.70 3.12 8.13
C LEU A 603 -8.86 4.02 7.68
N LEU A 604 -9.04 4.21 6.38
CA LEU A 604 -10.18 4.94 5.83
C LEU A 604 -11.50 4.26 6.21
N GLU A 605 -11.58 2.93 6.13
CA GLU A 605 -12.74 2.14 6.55
C GLU A 605 -13.01 2.30 8.06
N LEU A 606 -11.98 2.25 8.90
CA LEU A 606 -12.10 2.46 10.34
C LEU A 606 -12.65 3.86 10.65
N LEU A 607 -12.09 4.91 10.05
CA LEU A 607 -12.57 6.29 10.23
C LEU A 607 -14.03 6.45 9.78
N TYR A 608 -14.40 5.83 8.66
CA TYR A 608 -15.76 5.84 8.16
C TYR A 608 -16.74 5.24 9.20
N HIS A 609 -16.47 4.02 9.67
CA HIS A 609 -17.39 3.33 10.60
C HIS A 609 -17.47 3.99 11.97
N LEU A 610 -16.35 4.46 12.52
CA LEU A 610 -16.33 5.11 13.85
C LEU A 610 -17.12 6.44 13.87
N ASN A 611 -17.10 7.20 12.78
CA ASN A 611 -17.72 8.51 12.72
C ASN A 611 -19.13 8.49 12.12
N PHE A 612 -19.41 7.64 11.14
CA PHE A 612 -20.72 7.55 10.49
C PHE A 612 -21.77 6.93 11.40
N ASN A 613 -21.44 5.82 12.09
CA ASN A 613 -22.37 5.14 12.99
C ASN A 613 -22.58 5.86 14.34
N SER A 614 -21.75 6.84 14.68
CA SER A 614 -21.95 7.66 15.89
C SER A 614 -23.01 8.75 15.71
N GLN A 615 -23.55 8.92 14.49
CA GLN A 615 -24.62 9.90 14.19
C GLN A 615 -26.00 9.25 14.03
N SER A 616 -26.08 7.93 13.94
CA SER A 616 -27.31 7.13 13.94
C SER A 616 -27.59 6.55 15.32
#